data_1f484938fe8521471ac85f61244d87d2
#
_entry.id   1f484938fe8521471ac85f61244d87d2
#
_cell.length_a   1.000
_cell.length_b   1.000
_cell.length_c   1.000
_cell.angle_alpha   90.00
_cell.angle_beta   90.00
_cell.angle_gamma   90.00
#
_symmetry.space_group_name_H-M   'P 1'
#
loop_
_entity.id
_entity.type
_entity.pdbx_description
1 polymer ?
#
loop_
_entity_poly.entity_id
_entity_poly.type
_entity_poly.pdbx_seq_one_letter_code
_entity_poly.pdbx_strand_id
1 'polypeptide(L)'
;MAPQRTKPSLPLKTRVFISLISAVTDASCRSDGSVNRRLLRLLDYQAPPNPKPSNSVSSSDTTVDASRNLWFRLFSPSLPSDLLLPVVVFFHGGGFTFLSPASQAYDAVCRRFARKFPAFVVSVNYRLAPEHIYPSQYDDGFDVLKFLNDNFATVLPENADLSRCFLAGDSAGGNIAHHVAVRACGAGFETLKVMGLVCIQPFFGGEERTAAEEELANAFLVSVPRADFCWKSFLPQGSNRDHKAVNVSGPNADDISGVDFPATMVVVGGFDPLKDWQKRYYEWLKACGKEATLMEFPTMIHAFYIFPELQESGQLILQIKDFMNCCSKPQVPQQN
;
A
#
# COMPACT_ATOMS: atom_id res chain seq x y z
N MET A 1 29.77 -15.01 9.83
CA MET A 1 28.36 -14.61 9.98
C MET A 1 28.27 -13.53 11.05
N ALA A 2 27.81 -12.32 10.73
CA ALA A 2 27.54 -11.32 11.77
C ALA A 2 26.42 -11.85 12.69
N PRO A 3 26.48 -11.60 14.01
CA PRO A 3 25.44 -12.04 14.92
C PRO A 3 24.08 -11.45 14.50
N GLN A 4 23.10 -12.31 14.32
CA GLN A 4 21.74 -11.90 13.98
C GLN A 4 21.24 -10.98 15.10
N ARG A 5 20.90 -9.72 14.78
CA ARG A 5 20.40 -8.78 15.78
C ARG A 5 19.07 -9.30 16.32
N THR A 6 18.97 -9.47 17.62
CA THR A 6 17.75 -9.97 18.30
C THR A 6 16.66 -8.91 18.47
N LYS A 7 16.92 -7.67 18.08
CA LYS A 7 15.97 -6.53 18.21
C LYS A 7 16.11 -5.57 17.02
N PRO A 8 15.00 -4.93 16.59
CA PRO A 8 15.04 -3.93 15.54
C PRO A 8 15.87 -2.72 15.93
N SER A 9 16.59 -2.14 14.96
CA SER A 9 17.42 -0.94 15.16
C SER A 9 16.55 0.32 15.02
N LEU A 10 15.89 0.75 16.10
CA LEU A 10 15.03 1.94 16.10
C LEU A 10 15.51 2.97 17.12
N PRO A 11 15.53 4.28 16.78
CA PRO A 11 15.76 5.38 17.73
C PRO A 11 14.75 5.32 18.88
N LEU A 12 15.17 5.72 20.08
CA LEU A 12 14.31 5.68 21.27
C LEU A 12 13.01 6.49 21.08
N LYS A 13 13.10 7.67 20.48
CA LYS A 13 11.92 8.52 20.20
C LYS A 13 10.90 7.79 19.30
N THR A 14 11.38 7.16 18.25
CA THR A 14 10.54 6.37 17.32
C THR A 14 9.89 5.19 18.04
N ARG A 15 10.64 4.47 18.90
CA ARG A 15 10.09 3.37 19.71
C ARG A 15 8.97 3.81 20.64
N VAL A 16 9.18 4.93 21.38
CA VAL A 16 8.15 5.47 22.28
C VAL A 16 6.90 5.90 21.51
N PHE A 17 7.09 6.60 20.39
CA PHE A 17 5.99 7.04 19.53
C PHE A 17 5.17 5.86 18.99
N ILE A 18 5.84 4.82 18.45
CA ILE A 18 5.20 3.61 17.94
C ILE A 18 4.44 2.88 19.07
N SER A 19 5.03 2.79 20.27
CA SER A 19 4.38 2.13 21.41
C SER A 19 3.08 2.85 21.80
N LEU A 20 3.09 4.18 21.79
CA LEU A 20 1.89 4.99 22.07
C LEU A 20 0.81 4.78 21.01
N ILE A 21 1.16 4.87 19.73
CA ILE A 21 0.22 4.61 18.62
C ILE A 21 -0.36 3.20 18.74
N SER A 22 0.49 2.20 18.99
CA SER A 22 0.04 0.81 19.15
C SER A 22 -0.96 0.66 20.29
N ALA A 23 -0.68 1.23 21.46
CA ALA A 23 -1.58 1.16 22.62
C ALA A 23 -2.95 1.82 22.35
N VAL A 24 -2.97 2.97 21.68
CA VAL A 24 -4.24 3.66 21.35
C VAL A 24 -5.00 2.91 20.25
N THR A 25 -4.29 2.35 19.27
CA THR A 25 -4.93 1.52 18.25
C THR A 25 -5.58 0.29 18.88
N ASP A 26 -4.88 -0.41 19.78
CA ASP A 26 -5.43 -1.57 20.49
C ASP A 26 -6.63 -1.19 21.37
N ALA A 27 -6.55 -0.07 22.10
CA ALA A 27 -7.67 0.43 22.89
C ALA A 27 -8.87 0.88 22.05
N SER A 28 -8.66 1.13 20.76
CA SER A 28 -9.72 1.49 19.82
C SER A 28 -10.44 0.28 19.24
N CYS A 29 -9.82 -0.89 19.26
CA CYS A 29 -10.41 -2.16 18.82
C CYS A 29 -11.29 -2.73 19.93
N ARG A 30 -12.59 -2.89 19.69
CA ARG A 30 -13.52 -3.45 20.69
C ARG A 30 -13.73 -4.94 20.48
N SER A 31 -14.06 -5.65 21.54
CA SER A 31 -14.31 -7.10 21.51
C SER A 31 -15.49 -7.51 20.60
N ASP A 32 -16.46 -6.60 20.39
CA ASP A 32 -17.58 -6.79 19.48
C ASP A 32 -17.21 -6.64 17.99
N GLY A 33 -15.94 -6.34 17.68
CA GLY A 33 -15.45 -6.12 16.32
C GLY A 33 -15.59 -4.68 15.82
N SER A 34 -16.22 -3.78 16.59
CA SER A 34 -16.33 -2.37 16.23
C SER A 34 -15.07 -1.57 16.57
N VAL A 35 -14.94 -0.39 15.96
CA VAL A 35 -13.78 0.50 16.15
C VAL A 35 -14.20 1.81 16.78
N ASN A 36 -13.49 2.22 17.82
CA ASN A 36 -13.69 3.53 18.43
C ASN A 36 -13.01 4.64 17.60
N ARG A 37 -13.71 5.10 16.54
CA ARG A 37 -13.24 6.16 15.64
C ARG A 37 -12.91 7.47 16.36
N ARG A 38 -13.58 7.76 17.49
CA ARG A 38 -13.32 8.99 18.27
C ARG A 38 -11.95 8.93 18.96
N LEU A 39 -11.59 7.77 19.51
CA LEU A 39 -10.29 7.58 20.15
C LEU A 39 -9.15 7.66 19.13
N LEU A 40 -9.31 7.06 17.96
CA LEU A 40 -8.32 7.12 16.87
C LEU A 40 -8.04 8.55 16.42
N ARG A 41 -9.07 9.39 16.29
CA ARG A 41 -8.92 10.80 15.88
C ARG A 41 -8.06 11.64 16.80
N LEU A 42 -7.83 11.21 18.05
CA LEU A 42 -6.93 11.91 18.97
C LEU A 42 -5.45 11.83 18.55
N LEU A 43 -5.07 10.75 17.85
CA LEU A 43 -3.69 10.55 17.38
C LEU A 43 -3.54 10.65 15.86
N ASP A 44 -4.61 10.49 15.11
CA ASP A 44 -4.60 10.63 13.66
C ASP A 44 -4.93 12.06 13.24
N TYR A 45 -3.90 12.92 13.33
CA TYR A 45 -4.04 14.29 12.83
C TYR A 45 -4.27 14.29 11.33
N GLN A 46 -5.35 14.94 10.90
CA GLN A 46 -5.74 15.07 9.50
C GLN A 46 -5.12 16.32 8.89
N ALA A 47 -4.18 16.13 7.95
CA ALA A 47 -3.58 17.21 7.20
C ALA A 47 -4.58 17.73 6.14
N PRO A 48 -4.88 19.03 6.07
CA PRO A 48 -5.67 19.58 4.98
C PRO A 48 -4.89 19.54 3.67
N PRO A 49 -5.59 19.51 2.50
CA PRO A 49 -4.91 19.69 1.22
C PRO A 49 -4.21 21.05 1.17
N ASN A 50 -3.05 21.11 0.55
CA ASN A 50 -2.26 22.34 0.47
C ASN A 50 -1.94 22.67 -0.99
N PRO A 51 -2.69 23.61 -1.62
CA PRO A 51 -2.45 24.03 -3.01
C PRO A 51 -1.16 24.84 -3.18
N LYS A 52 -0.62 25.42 -2.10
CA LYS A 52 0.69 26.07 -2.13
C LYS A 52 1.78 25.01 -1.93
N PRO A 53 2.80 24.95 -2.82
CA PRO A 53 3.86 23.97 -2.69
C PRO A 53 4.56 24.04 -1.34
N SER A 54 4.59 22.92 -0.61
CA SER A 54 5.41 22.70 0.58
C SER A 54 6.45 21.64 0.25
N ASN A 55 7.73 21.94 0.45
CA ASN A 55 8.84 21.10 -0.01
C ASN A 55 8.72 20.71 -1.49
N SER A 56 8.35 21.68 -2.36
CA SER A 56 8.16 21.51 -3.80
C SER A 56 7.03 20.52 -4.18
N VAL A 57 6.02 20.33 -3.33
CA VAL A 57 4.84 19.49 -3.64
C VAL A 57 3.58 20.19 -3.16
N SER A 58 2.61 20.39 -4.05
CA SER A 58 1.24 20.82 -3.72
C SER A 58 0.32 19.62 -3.56
N SER A 59 -0.86 19.81 -2.96
CA SER A 59 -1.89 18.77 -2.91
C SER A 59 -3.29 19.33 -3.02
N SER A 60 -4.17 18.56 -3.65
CA SER A 60 -5.60 18.85 -3.81
C SER A 60 -6.43 17.58 -3.65
N ASP A 61 -7.68 17.73 -3.22
CA ASP A 61 -8.60 16.60 -3.09
C ASP A 61 -9.61 16.64 -4.24
N THR A 62 -9.88 15.46 -4.83
CA THR A 62 -10.84 15.28 -5.94
C THR A 62 -11.86 14.21 -5.54
N THR A 63 -13.14 14.55 -5.62
CA THR A 63 -14.24 13.63 -5.35
C THR A 63 -14.49 12.74 -6.57
N VAL A 64 -14.54 11.43 -6.35
CA VAL A 64 -14.89 10.41 -7.34
C VAL A 64 -16.37 10.05 -7.23
N ASP A 65 -16.84 9.79 -6.00
CA ASP A 65 -18.24 9.47 -5.71
C ASP A 65 -18.62 10.02 -4.32
N ALA A 66 -19.39 11.10 -4.32
CA ALA A 66 -19.81 11.76 -3.08
C ALA A 66 -20.73 10.87 -2.20
N SER A 67 -21.51 9.99 -2.80
CA SER A 67 -22.44 9.12 -2.06
C SER A 67 -21.73 8.10 -1.18
N ARG A 68 -20.53 7.68 -1.57
CA ARG A 68 -19.66 6.75 -0.84
C ARG A 68 -18.52 7.44 -0.09
N ASN A 69 -18.45 8.78 -0.14
CA ASN A 69 -17.28 9.54 0.32
C ASN A 69 -15.96 9.03 -0.30
N LEU A 70 -16.03 8.60 -1.56
CA LEU A 70 -14.87 8.17 -2.33
C LEU A 70 -14.22 9.39 -2.99
N TRP A 71 -12.98 9.63 -2.63
CA TRP A 71 -12.14 10.71 -3.15
C TRP A 71 -10.68 10.29 -3.14
N PHE A 72 -9.84 11.05 -3.81
CA PHE A 72 -8.39 10.89 -3.72
C PHE A 72 -7.71 12.22 -3.46
N ARG A 73 -6.53 12.17 -2.86
CA ARG A 73 -5.62 13.30 -2.75
C ARG A 73 -4.53 13.18 -3.81
N LEU A 74 -4.47 14.19 -4.67
CA LEU A 74 -3.41 14.33 -5.66
C LEU A 74 -2.26 15.13 -5.07
N PHE A 75 -1.05 14.57 -5.15
CA PHE A 75 0.20 15.24 -4.81
C PHE A 75 0.96 15.54 -6.09
N SER A 76 1.20 16.83 -6.35
CA SER A 76 1.80 17.34 -7.58
C SER A 76 3.18 17.93 -7.30
N PRO A 77 4.28 17.35 -7.82
CA PRO A 77 5.62 17.91 -7.67
C PRO A 77 5.76 19.19 -8.52
N SER A 78 6.43 20.20 -7.97
CA SER A 78 6.76 21.44 -8.69
C SER A 78 7.97 21.19 -9.60
N LEU A 79 7.72 20.74 -10.82
CA LEU A 79 8.70 20.45 -11.85
C LEU A 79 8.34 21.18 -13.16
N PRO A 80 9.29 21.35 -14.10
CA PRO A 80 8.99 21.91 -15.42
C PRO A 80 7.84 21.19 -16.12
N SER A 81 6.94 21.92 -16.76
CA SER A 81 5.71 21.41 -17.37
C SER A 81 5.95 20.59 -18.65
N ASP A 82 7.12 20.73 -19.27
CA ASP A 82 7.54 19.95 -20.44
C ASP A 82 7.96 18.52 -20.12
N LEU A 83 8.15 18.19 -18.83
CA LEU A 83 8.50 16.86 -18.40
C LEU A 83 7.23 16.03 -18.13
N LEU A 84 6.98 15.01 -18.95
CA LEU A 84 5.92 14.04 -18.71
C LEU A 84 6.25 13.15 -17.50
N LEU A 85 5.36 13.13 -16.50
CA LEU A 85 5.55 12.42 -15.25
C LEU A 85 4.59 11.24 -15.14
N PRO A 86 5.08 10.09 -14.64
CA PRO A 86 4.23 8.94 -14.34
C PRO A 86 3.23 9.25 -13.22
N VAL A 87 2.18 8.44 -13.15
CA VAL A 87 1.17 8.50 -12.08
C VAL A 87 1.32 7.29 -11.17
N VAL A 88 1.35 7.53 -9.86
CA VAL A 88 1.33 6.47 -8.84
C VAL A 88 -0.01 6.53 -8.12
N VAL A 89 -0.83 5.49 -8.27
CA VAL A 89 -2.04 5.31 -7.46
C VAL A 89 -1.66 4.56 -6.20
N PHE A 90 -1.77 5.24 -5.06
CA PHE A 90 -1.30 4.76 -3.77
C PHE A 90 -2.47 4.43 -2.83
N PHE A 91 -2.45 3.23 -2.26
CA PHE A 91 -3.38 2.75 -1.25
C PHE A 91 -2.67 2.71 0.10
N HIS A 92 -3.20 3.44 1.08
CA HIS A 92 -2.62 3.49 2.41
C HIS A 92 -2.85 2.18 3.19
N GLY A 93 -1.98 1.90 4.16
CA GLY A 93 -2.13 0.80 5.09
C GLY A 93 -3.16 1.07 6.19
N GLY A 94 -3.06 0.32 7.30
CA GLY A 94 -3.97 0.44 8.43
C GLY A 94 -4.98 -0.70 8.53
N GLY A 95 -4.65 -1.91 8.04
CA GLY A 95 -5.45 -3.12 8.19
C GLY A 95 -6.87 -3.01 7.63
N PHE A 96 -7.08 -2.25 6.56
CA PHE A 96 -8.40 -1.89 5.98
C PHE A 96 -9.31 -1.10 6.92
N THR A 97 -8.87 -0.83 8.14
CA THR A 97 -9.70 -0.39 9.27
C THR A 97 -9.33 1.01 9.75
N PHE A 98 -8.09 1.44 9.54
CA PHE A 98 -7.54 2.68 10.10
C PHE A 98 -6.98 3.59 9.02
N LEU A 99 -6.83 4.89 9.37
CA LEU A 99 -6.12 5.91 8.59
C LEU A 99 -6.86 6.36 7.32
N SER A 100 -6.26 7.29 6.60
CA SER A 100 -6.79 7.88 5.36
C SER A 100 -5.67 8.59 4.58
N PRO A 101 -5.88 9.04 3.33
CA PRO A 101 -4.94 9.91 2.62
C PRO A 101 -4.65 11.23 3.35
N ALA A 102 -5.59 11.69 4.17
CA ALA A 102 -5.44 12.91 4.97
C ALA A 102 -4.68 12.68 6.30
N SER A 103 -4.46 11.44 6.72
CA SER A 103 -3.62 11.15 7.90
C SER A 103 -2.22 11.73 7.70
N GLN A 104 -1.73 12.50 8.69
CA GLN A 104 -0.44 13.21 8.63
C GLN A 104 0.72 12.32 8.13
N ALA A 105 0.74 11.06 8.56
CA ALA A 105 1.76 10.11 8.16
C ALA A 105 1.73 9.84 6.64
N TYR A 106 0.54 9.61 6.08
CA TYR A 106 0.39 9.33 4.65
C TYR A 106 0.50 10.58 3.78
N ASP A 107 0.02 11.75 4.25
CA ASP A 107 0.29 13.02 3.57
C ASP A 107 1.81 13.25 3.43
N ALA A 108 2.58 13.04 4.50
CA ALA A 108 4.03 13.18 4.49
C ALA A 108 4.73 12.15 3.58
N VAL A 109 4.28 10.90 3.59
CA VAL A 109 4.79 9.83 2.72
C VAL A 109 4.55 10.15 1.25
N CYS A 110 3.31 10.48 0.87
CA CYS A 110 2.95 10.75 -0.52
C CYS A 110 3.66 12.00 -1.06
N ARG A 111 3.83 13.06 -0.23
CA ARG A 111 4.67 14.21 -0.59
C ARG A 111 6.13 13.80 -0.83
N ARG A 112 6.66 12.93 0.03
CA ARG A 112 8.04 12.43 -0.12
C ARG A 112 8.18 11.59 -1.39
N PHE A 113 7.20 10.77 -1.71
CA PHE A 113 7.16 9.99 -2.94
C PHE A 113 7.13 10.91 -4.16
N ALA A 114 6.16 11.83 -4.27
CA ALA A 114 6.04 12.76 -5.39
C ALA A 114 7.33 13.55 -5.66
N ARG A 115 8.07 13.89 -4.60
CA ARG A 115 9.35 14.63 -4.71
C ARG A 115 10.55 13.75 -5.11
N LYS A 116 10.64 12.53 -4.57
CA LYS A 116 11.85 11.71 -4.68
C LYS A 116 11.90 10.86 -5.96
N PHE A 117 10.77 10.37 -6.41
CA PHE A 117 10.65 9.75 -7.73
C PHE A 117 9.61 10.55 -8.54
N PRO A 118 10.07 11.62 -9.23
CA PRO A 118 9.16 12.58 -9.83
C PRO A 118 7.94 11.94 -10.49
N ALA A 119 6.79 12.00 -9.78
CA ALA A 119 5.53 11.39 -10.18
C ALA A 119 4.36 12.16 -9.58
N PHE A 120 3.22 12.14 -10.21
CA PHE A 120 1.96 12.49 -9.59
C PHE A 120 1.52 11.32 -8.70
N VAL A 121 1.20 11.60 -7.43
CA VAL A 121 0.73 10.56 -6.51
C VAL A 121 -0.74 10.78 -6.20
N VAL A 122 -1.57 9.80 -6.55
CA VAL A 122 -3.01 9.75 -6.30
C VAL A 122 -3.25 8.84 -5.10
N SER A 123 -3.44 9.41 -3.92
CA SER A 123 -3.68 8.66 -2.67
C SER A 123 -5.18 8.47 -2.45
N VAL A 124 -5.63 7.21 -2.46
CA VAL A 124 -7.05 6.84 -2.51
C VAL A 124 -7.66 6.76 -1.12
N ASN A 125 -8.80 7.45 -0.91
CA ASN A 125 -9.62 7.33 0.30
C ASN A 125 -10.66 6.22 0.13
N TYR A 126 -10.25 4.99 0.25
CA TYR A 126 -11.15 3.85 0.19
C TYR A 126 -11.96 3.69 1.49
N ARG A 127 -13.16 3.10 1.41
CA ARG A 127 -14.02 2.85 2.58
C ARG A 127 -13.38 1.86 3.55
N LEU A 128 -13.57 2.10 4.85
CA LEU A 128 -12.94 1.33 5.91
C LEU A 128 -13.88 0.28 6.52
N ALA A 129 -13.30 -0.84 6.91
CA ALA A 129 -13.91 -1.84 7.77
C ALA A 129 -13.92 -1.36 9.25
N PRO A 130 -14.84 -1.83 10.07
CA PRO A 130 -15.89 -2.82 9.81
C PRO A 130 -17.15 -2.24 9.16
N GLU A 131 -17.29 -0.91 9.02
CA GLU A 131 -18.49 -0.28 8.47
C GLU A 131 -18.73 -0.69 7.00
N HIS A 132 -17.64 -0.95 6.28
CA HIS A 132 -17.64 -1.44 4.90
C HIS A 132 -16.68 -2.61 4.79
N ILE A 133 -17.23 -3.81 4.67
CA ILE A 133 -16.45 -5.05 4.55
C ILE A 133 -16.03 -5.32 3.09
N TYR A 134 -15.21 -6.35 2.87
CA TYR A 134 -14.90 -6.88 1.54
C TYR A 134 -16.18 -7.06 0.70
N PRO A 135 -16.18 -6.67 -0.61
CA PRO A 135 -15.04 -6.18 -1.39
C PRO A 135 -14.94 -4.64 -1.52
N SER A 136 -15.59 -3.87 -0.64
CA SER A 136 -15.76 -2.41 -0.77
C SER A 136 -14.44 -1.67 -1.06
N GLN A 137 -13.34 -2.06 -0.45
CA GLN A 137 -12.02 -1.44 -0.60
C GLN A 137 -11.45 -1.64 -2.01
N TYR A 138 -11.69 -2.81 -2.58
CA TYR A 138 -11.24 -3.17 -3.93
C TYR A 138 -12.10 -2.50 -4.99
N ASP A 139 -13.42 -2.42 -4.73
CA ASP A 139 -14.35 -1.70 -5.60
C ASP A 139 -13.98 -0.23 -5.68
N ASP A 140 -13.71 0.40 -4.54
CA ASP A 140 -13.31 1.81 -4.47
C ASP A 140 -11.98 2.06 -5.19
N GLY A 141 -11.00 1.19 -4.98
CA GLY A 141 -9.71 1.28 -5.67
C GLY A 141 -9.85 1.14 -7.20
N PHE A 142 -10.63 0.19 -7.66
CA PHE A 142 -10.89 -0.02 -9.08
C PHE A 142 -11.71 1.11 -9.70
N ASP A 143 -12.71 1.64 -8.98
CA ASP A 143 -13.51 2.77 -9.43
C ASP A 143 -12.68 4.05 -9.57
N VAL A 144 -11.66 4.25 -8.72
CA VAL A 144 -10.70 5.35 -8.92
C VAL A 144 -9.90 5.17 -10.21
N LEU A 145 -9.47 3.94 -10.56
CA LEU A 145 -8.78 3.72 -11.84
C LEU A 145 -9.69 4.04 -13.04
N LYS A 146 -10.95 3.59 -13.02
CA LYS A 146 -11.93 3.93 -14.05
C LYS A 146 -12.12 5.45 -14.17
N PHE A 147 -12.31 6.12 -13.03
CA PHE A 147 -12.49 7.56 -12.99
C PHE A 147 -11.29 8.30 -13.57
N LEU A 148 -10.07 7.88 -13.25
CA LEU A 148 -8.83 8.45 -13.81
C LEU A 148 -8.75 8.22 -15.31
N ASN A 149 -9.06 7.00 -15.80
CA ASN A 149 -9.05 6.67 -17.22
C ASN A 149 -10.01 7.56 -18.01
N ASP A 150 -11.22 7.77 -17.48
CA ASP A 150 -12.30 8.48 -18.19
C ASP A 150 -12.19 10.01 -18.08
N ASN A 151 -11.53 10.53 -17.04
CA ASN A 151 -11.50 11.97 -16.71
C ASN A 151 -10.09 12.56 -16.62
N PHE A 152 -9.02 11.83 -17.02
CA PHE A 152 -7.64 12.24 -16.75
C PHE A 152 -7.32 13.67 -17.17
N ALA A 153 -7.79 14.11 -18.34
CA ALA A 153 -7.53 15.44 -18.90
C ALA A 153 -8.09 16.60 -18.06
N THR A 154 -9.05 16.30 -17.17
CA THR A 154 -9.69 17.30 -16.31
C THR A 154 -9.26 17.23 -14.85
N VAL A 155 -8.75 16.08 -14.40
CA VAL A 155 -8.44 15.82 -12.98
C VAL A 155 -6.95 15.68 -12.69
N LEU A 156 -6.13 15.45 -13.73
CA LEU A 156 -4.68 15.41 -13.61
C LEU A 156 -4.05 16.61 -14.36
N PRO A 157 -2.85 17.07 -13.97
CA PRO A 157 -2.09 18.06 -14.71
C PRO A 157 -1.77 17.58 -16.14
N GLU A 158 -1.65 18.53 -17.09
CA GLU A 158 -1.41 18.25 -18.52
C GLU A 158 -0.15 17.39 -18.78
N ASN A 159 0.85 17.49 -17.91
CA ASN A 159 2.07 16.71 -18.01
C ASN A 159 2.03 15.37 -17.23
N ALA A 160 0.86 14.93 -16.80
CA ALA A 160 0.68 13.58 -16.24
C ALA A 160 0.57 12.55 -17.37
N ASP A 161 1.34 11.48 -17.26
CA ASP A 161 1.35 10.39 -18.22
C ASP A 161 0.67 9.14 -17.62
N LEU A 162 -0.62 8.98 -17.87
CA LEU A 162 -1.40 7.87 -17.35
C LEU A 162 -1.07 6.53 -18.04
N SER A 163 -0.42 6.57 -19.22
CA SER A 163 0.13 5.36 -19.84
C SER A 163 1.32 4.76 -19.09
N ARG A 164 1.90 5.52 -18.16
CA ARG A 164 2.91 5.09 -17.20
C ARG A 164 2.35 5.13 -15.77
N CYS A 165 1.26 4.38 -15.53
CA CYS A 165 0.64 4.26 -14.22
C CYS A 165 1.31 3.14 -13.40
N PHE A 166 1.52 3.39 -12.11
CA PHE A 166 1.99 2.42 -11.14
C PHE A 166 0.97 2.29 -10.02
N LEU A 167 0.68 1.06 -9.59
CA LEU A 167 -0.08 0.85 -8.38
C LEU A 167 0.89 0.60 -7.23
N ALA A 168 0.63 1.22 -6.09
CA ALA A 168 1.46 1.06 -4.92
C ALA A 168 0.61 1.04 -3.65
N GLY A 169 1.09 0.37 -2.62
CA GLY A 169 0.45 0.41 -1.32
C GLY A 169 1.27 -0.32 -0.27
N ASP A 170 1.00 -0.02 0.98
CA ASP A 170 1.64 -0.69 2.10
C ASP A 170 0.64 -1.49 2.93
N SER A 171 1.08 -2.61 3.52
CA SER A 171 0.23 -3.40 4.39
C SER A 171 -1.10 -3.77 3.72
N ALA A 172 -2.25 -3.40 4.30
CA ALA A 172 -3.57 -3.54 3.68
C ALA A 172 -3.67 -2.84 2.32
N GLY A 173 -3.01 -1.70 2.15
CA GLY A 173 -2.94 -1.01 0.86
C GLY A 173 -2.16 -1.79 -0.19
N GLY A 174 -1.13 -2.55 0.19
CA GLY A 174 -0.41 -3.47 -0.71
C GLY A 174 -1.29 -4.64 -1.17
N ASN A 175 -2.14 -5.14 -0.28
CA ASN A 175 -3.17 -6.12 -0.61
C ASN A 175 -4.22 -5.52 -1.58
N ILE A 176 -4.73 -4.32 -1.29
CA ILE A 176 -5.68 -3.63 -2.20
C ILE A 176 -5.04 -3.42 -3.57
N ALA A 177 -3.79 -2.94 -3.62
CA ALA A 177 -3.08 -2.69 -4.87
C ALA A 177 -2.96 -3.95 -5.73
N HIS A 178 -2.67 -5.12 -5.11
CA HIS A 178 -2.65 -6.41 -5.80
C HIS A 178 -4.02 -6.75 -6.44
N HIS A 179 -5.09 -6.74 -5.65
CA HIS A 179 -6.42 -7.11 -6.14
C HIS A 179 -6.98 -6.12 -7.17
N VAL A 180 -6.65 -4.83 -7.03
CA VAL A 180 -6.97 -3.81 -8.05
C VAL A 180 -6.16 -4.03 -9.31
N ALA A 181 -4.88 -4.42 -9.22
CA ALA A 181 -4.06 -4.77 -10.39
C ALA A 181 -4.65 -5.97 -11.16
N VAL A 182 -5.08 -7.03 -10.46
CA VAL A 182 -5.74 -8.18 -11.10
C VAL A 182 -6.98 -7.73 -11.89
N ARG A 183 -7.82 -6.87 -11.31
CA ARG A 183 -9.01 -6.35 -11.99
C ARG A 183 -8.66 -5.44 -13.18
N ALA A 184 -7.59 -4.66 -13.06
CA ALA A 184 -7.15 -3.74 -14.10
C ALA A 184 -6.66 -4.46 -15.36
N CYS A 185 -6.06 -5.66 -15.22
CA CYS A 185 -5.58 -6.45 -16.35
C CYS A 185 -6.68 -6.85 -17.35
N GLY A 186 -7.93 -6.98 -16.88
CA GLY A 186 -9.09 -7.31 -17.74
C GLY A 186 -9.97 -6.12 -18.10
N ALA A 187 -9.63 -4.90 -17.69
CA ALA A 187 -10.54 -3.76 -17.76
C ALA A 187 -10.63 -3.09 -19.13
N GLY A 188 -9.64 -3.29 -20.01
CA GLY A 188 -9.64 -2.67 -21.34
C GLY A 188 -9.54 -1.13 -21.29
N PHE A 189 -8.78 -0.56 -20.34
CA PHE A 189 -8.56 0.87 -20.25
C PHE A 189 -7.91 1.41 -21.52
N GLU A 190 -8.40 2.54 -22.03
CA GLU A 190 -7.89 3.16 -23.25
C GLU A 190 -6.63 4.00 -22.99
N THR A 191 -6.59 4.72 -21.87
CA THR A 191 -5.52 5.67 -21.54
C THR A 191 -4.62 5.14 -20.43
N LEU A 192 -5.21 4.50 -19.39
CA LEU A 192 -4.49 4.03 -18.25
C LEU A 192 -3.80 2.69 -18.54
N LYS A 193 -2.47 2.65 -18.35
CA LYS A 193 -1.71 1.41 -18.41
C LYS A 193 -0.93 1.19 -17.11
N VAL A 194 -1.21 0.08 -16.43
CA VAL A 194 -0.47 -0.31 -15.22
C VAL A 194 0.86 -0.93 -15.61
N MET A 195 1.96 -0.19 -15.38
CA MET A 195 3.32 -0.60 -15.74
C MET A 195 4.01 -1.43 -14.66
N GLY A 196 3.61 -1.26 -13.40
CA GLY A 196 4.21 -1.98 -12.28
C GLY A 196 3.40 -1.85 -11.01
N LEU A 197 3.66 -2.78 -10.08
CA LEU A 197 3.02 -2.87 -8.78
C LEU A 197 4.08 -2.84 -7.68
N VAL A 198 3.90 -1.99 -6.67
CA VAL A 198 4.79 -1.89 -5.50
C VAL A 198 4.01 -2.26 -4.24
N CYS A 199 4.27 -3.45 -3.71
CA CYS A 199 3.69 -3.97 -2.48
C CYS A 199 4.67 -3.80 -1.32
N ILE A 200 4.50 -2.74 -0.51
CA ILE A 200 5.35 -2.48 0.65
C ILE A 200 4.81 -3.26 1.84
N GLN A 201 5.51 -4.33 2.21
CA GLN A 201 5.13 -5.19 3.35
C GLN A 201 3.63 -5.57 3.31
N PRO A 202 3.13 -6.15 2.20
CA PRO A 202 1.69 -6.33 1.98
C PRO A 202 1.06 -7.21 3.06
N PHE A 203 -0.20 -6.89 3.42
CA PHE A 203 -0.97 -7.62 4.40
C PHE A 203 -1.68 -8.79 3.72
N PHE A 204 -1.02 -9.94 3.73
CA PHE A 204 -1.56 -11.24 3.37
C PHE A 204 -1.54 -12.15 4.61
N GLY A 205 -2.26 -13.26 4.57
CA GLY A 205 -2.40 -14.19 5.68
C GLY A 205 -2.97 -15.53 5.22
N GLY A 206 -3.34 -16.37 6.18
CA GLY A 206 -4.00 -17.65 6.02
C GLY A 206 -4.42 -18.22 7.36
N GLU A 207 -5.11 -19.35 7.40
CA GLU A 207 -5.50 -20.01 8.65
C GLU A 207 -4.28 -20.56 9.40
N GLU A 208 -3.29 -21.05 8.67
CA GLU A 208 -2.02 -21.48 9.25
C GLU A 208 -1.31 -20.31 9.93
N ARG A 209 -0.66 -20.55 11.08
CA ARG A 209 0.28 -19.62 11.68
C ARG A 209 1.68 -19.87 11.14
N THR A 210 2.35 -18.81 10.75
CA THR A 210 3.73 -18.89 10.31
C THR A 210 4.70 -18.76 11.48
N ALA A 211 5.94 -19.21 11.30
CA ALA A 211 6.99 -19.05 12.31
C ALA A 211 7.21 -17.58 12.69
N ALA A 212 7.11 -16.66 11.71
CA ALA A 212 7.23 -15.22 11.97
C ALA A 212 6.08 -14.68 12.83
N GLU A 213 4.83 -15.13 12.62
CA GLU A 213 3.69 -14.76 13.47
C GLU A 213 3.87 -15.26 14.91
N GLU A 214 4.40 -16.47 15.10
CA GLU A 214 4.68 -17.02 16.44
C GLU A 214 5.82 -16.27 17.14
N GLU A 215 6.95 -16.06 16.46
CA GLU A 215 8.14 -15.39 16.99
C GLU A 215 7.88 -13.90 17.29
N LEU A 216 7.14 -13.21 16.44
CA LEU A 216 6.92 -11.78 16.46
C LEU A 216 5.47 -11.39 16.83
N ALA A 217 4.76 -12.26 17.57
CA ALA A 217 3.34 -12.08 17.88
C ALA A 217 2.97 -10.71 18.47
N ASN A 218 3.88 -10.08 19.21
CA ASN A 218 3.72 -8.76 19.84
C ASN A 218 4.61 -7.69 19.21
N ALA A 219 4.88 -7.80 17.91
CA ALA A 219 5.72 -6.81 17.22
C ALA A 219 5.09 -5.41 17.17
N PHE A 220 5.92 -4.41 16.93
CA PHE A 220 5.49 -3.01 16.82
C PHE A 220 4.61 -2.79 15.58
N LEU A 221 3.61 -1.91 15.70
CA LEU A 221 2.64 -1.49 14.70
C LEU A 221 1.70 -2.60 14.23
N VAL A 222 2.19 -3.80 14.01
CA VAL A 222 1.39 -4.98 13.64
C VAL A 222 1.69 -6.11 14.62
N SER A 223 0.73 -6.41 15.49
CA SER A 223 0.73 -7.61 16.32
C SER A 223 -0.21 -8.65 15.74
N VAL A 224 -0.02 -9.92 16.06
CA VAL A 224 -0.92 -10.99 15.61
C VAL A 224 -2.37 -10.77 16.06
N PRO A 225 -2.65 -10.40 17.33
CA PRO A 225 -4.02 -10.08 17.74
C PRO A 225 -4.66 -8.94 16.94
N ARG A 226 -3.87 -7.89 16.59
CA ARG A 226 -4.36 -6.78 15.76
C ARG A 226 -4.60 -7.22 14.33
N ALA A 227 -3.73 -8.04 13.75
CA ALA A 227 -3.91 -8.62 12.43
C ALA A 227 -5.21 -9.45 12.37
N ASP A 228 -5.45 -10.29 13.37
CA ASP A 228 -6.67 -11.09 13.48
C ASP A 228 -7.92 -10.23 13.61
N PHE A 229 -7.86 -9.16 14.41
CA PHE A 229 -8.95 -8.19 14.50
C PHE A 229 -9.24 -7.54 13.14
N CYS A 230 -8.21 -7.12 12.40
CA CYS A 230 -8.38 -6.51 11.09
C CYS A 230 -8.99 -7.48 10.08
N TRP A 231 -8.55 -8.73 10.03
CA TRP A 231 -9.15 -9.76 9.17
C TRP A 231 -10.61 -10.03 9.52
N LYS A 232 -10.92 -10.17 10.81
CA LYS A 232 -12.29 -10.36 11.28
C LYS A 232 -13.20 -9.18 10.93
N SER A 233 -12.66 -7.96 10.98
CA SER A 233 -13.41 -6.74 10.64
C SER A 233 -13.63 -6.56 9.14
N PHE A 234 -12.71 -7.07 8.31
CA PHE A 234 -12.70 -6.89 6.85
C PHE A 234 -13.48 -7.96 6.11
N LEU A 235 -13.39 -9.21 6.55
CA LEU A 235 -13.98 -10.36 5.85
C LEU A 235 -15.50 -10.44 6.03
N PRO A 236 -16.23 -10.99 5.05
CA PRO A 236 -17.64 -11.34 5.21
C PRO A 236 -17.85 -12.31 6.38
N GLN A 237 -19.00 -12.19 7.03
CA GLN A 237 -19.36 -13.09 8.13
C GLN A 237 -19.32 -14.55 7.67
N GLY A 238 -18.69 -15.42 8.48
CA GLY A 238 -18.53 -16.85 8.16
C GLY A 238 -17.33 -17.18 7.30
N SER A 239 -16.58 -16.19 6.80
CA SER A 239 -15.30 -16.40 6.13
C SER A 239 -14.18 -16.67 7.13
N ASN A 240 -13.17 -17.43 6.69
CA ASN A 240 -11.93 -17.61 7.40
C ASN A 240 -10.75 -16.95 6.66
N ARG A 241 -9.54 -17.06 7.19
CA ARG A 241 -8.34 -16.42 6.62
C ARG A 241 -7.79 -17.14 5.37
N ASP A 242 -8.37 -18.26 4.94
CA ASP A 242 -8.10 -18.85 3.62
C ASP A 242 -9.02 -18.27 2.53
N HIS A 243 -9.81 -17.24 2.85
CA HIS A 243 -10.52 -16.45 1.85
C HIS A 243 -9.52 -15.84 0.87
N LYS A 244 -9.85 -15.84 -0.44
CA LYS A 244 -8.97 -15.37 -1.53
C LYS A 244 -8.44 -13.94 -1.37
N ALA A 245 -9.14 -13.09 -0.67
CA ALA A 245 -8.68 -11.73 -0.36
C ALA A 245 -7.50 -11.71 0.63
N VAL A 246 -7.32 -12.74 1.41
CA VAL A 246 -6.30 -12.88 2.47
C VAL A 246 -5.16 -13.77 2.02
N ASN A 247 -5.49 -14.99 1.58
CA ASN A 247 -4.54 -16.03 1.17
C ASN A 247 -4.54 -16.17 -0.34
N VAL A 248 -3.79 -15.31 -1.02
CA VAL A 248 -3.67 -15.30 -2.49
C VAL A 248 -2.88 -16.48 -3.05
N SER A 249 -2.21 -17.25 -2.19
CA SER A 249 -1.49 -18.48 -2.54
C SER A 249 -2.17 -19.74 -1.97
N GLY A 250 -3.35 -19.58 -1.38
CA GLY A 250 -4.10 -20.63 -0.70
C GLY A 250 -5.07 -21.40 -1.61
N PRO A 251 -5.88 -22.28 -1.00
CA PRO A 251 -6.75 -23.18 -1.74
C PRO A 251 -7.88 -22.44 -2.49
N ASN A 252 -8.22 -21.21 -2.09
CA ASN A 252 -9.27 -20.39 -2.70
C ASN A 252 -8.71 -19.24 -3.54
N ALA A 253 -7.39 -19.24 -3.82
CA ALA A 253 -6.74 -18.21 -4.60
C ALA A 253 -7.26 -18.13 -6.04
N ASP A 254 -7.35 -16.93 -6.58
CA ASP A 254 -7.63 -16.74 -8.00
C ASP A 254 -6.37 -17.13 -8.81
N ASP A 255 -6.55 -17.88 -9.91
CA ASP A 255 -5.45 -18.19 -10.83
C ASP A 255 -5.14 -16.96 -11.69
N ILE A 256 -3.92 -16.47 -11.60
CA ILE A 256 -3.43 -15.34 -12.41
C ILE A 256 -2.43 -15.76 -13.48
N SER A 257 -2.19 -17.07 -13.68
CA SER A 257 -1.17 -17.55 -14.62
C SER A 257 -1.39 -17.05 -16.05
N GLY A 258 -2.65 -17.01 -16.49
CA GLY A 258 -3.07 -16.50 -17.80
C GLY A 258 -3.26 -14.98 -17.89
N VAL A 259 -3.01 -14.21 -16.83
CA VAL A 259 -3.25 -12.77 -16.78
C VAL A 259 -1.96 -12.01 -17.14
N ASP A 260 -2.05 -10.96 -17.95
CA ASP A 260 -0.92 -10.03 -18.20
C ASP A 260 -0.73 -9.10 -16.97
N PHE A 261 -0.14 -9.69 -15.92
CA PHE A 261 0.03 -9.04 -14.62
C PHE A 261 1.29 -8.18 -14.60
N PRO A 262 1.24 -6.95 -14.04
CA PRO A 262 2.38 -6.05 -14.06
C PRO A 262 3.56 -6.58 -13.23
N ALA A 263 4.78 -6.24 -13.65
CA ALA A 263 5.98 -6.48 -12.85
C ALA A 263 5.78 -5.98 -11.42
N THR A 264 6.17 -6.80 -10.43
CA THR A 264 5.82 -6.53 -9.02
C THR A 264 7.06 -6.47 -8.14
N MET A 265 7.19 -5.39 -7.36
CA MET A 265 8.14 -5.29 -6.26
C MET A 265 7.45 -5.67 -4.94
N VAL A 266 8.00 -6.64 -4.22
CA VAL A 266 7.56 -7.05 -2.88
C VAL A 266 8.62 -6.66 -1.87
N VAL A 267 8.25 -5.84 -0.88
CA VAL A 267 9.14 -5.39 0.19
C VAL A 267 8.85 -6.15 1.47
N VAL A 268 9.90 -6.59 2.18
CA VAL A 268 9.81 -7.39 3.40
C VAL A 268 10.67 -6.81 4.51
N GLY A 269 10.13 -6.70 5.73
CA GLY A 269 10.86 -6.33 6.93
C GLY A 269 11.23 -7.54 7.79
N GLY A 270 12.46 -7.64 8.27
CA GLY A 270 12.91 -8.80 9.06
C GLY A 270 12.22 -8.94 10.42
N PHE A 271 11.76 -7.83 11.00
CA PHE A 271 10.99 -7.79 12.25
C PHE A 271 9.48 -7.54 12.01
N ASP A 272 8.97 -8.00 10.88
CA ASP A 272 7.55 -7.96 10.53
C ASP A 272 6.92 -9.35 10.75
N PRO A 273 5.87 -9.50 11.56
CA PRO A 273 5.19 -10.80 11.74
C PRO A 273 4.57 -11.32 10.44
N LEU A 274 4.33 -10.46 9.45
CA LEU A 274 3.78 -10.83 8.15
C LEU A 274 4.85 -11.28 7.13
N LYS A 275 6.15 -11.26 7.50
CA LYS A 275 7.25 -11.50 6.55
C LYS A 275 7.16 -12.82 5.79
N ASP A 276 6.69 -13.88 6.45
CA ASP A 276 6.58 -15.20 5.81
C ASP A 276 5.45 -15.22 4.77
N TRP A 277 4.32 -14.55 5.04
CA TRP A 277 3.23 -14.36 4.07
C TRP A 277 3.65 -13.48 2.90
N GLN A 278 4.45 -12.46 3.13
CA GLN A 278 5.00 -11.59 2.08
C GLN A 278 5.95 -12.35 1.16
N LYS A 279 6.78 -13.24 1.72
CA LYS A 279 7.66 -14.15 0.96
C LYS A 279 6.85 -15.19 0.19
N ARG A 280 5.84 -15.82 0.81
CA ARG A 280 4.93 -16.75 0.12
C ARG A 280 4.21 -16.07 -1.06
N TYR A 281 3.81 -14.80 -0.90
CA TYR A 281 3.23 -14.01 -1.99
C TYR A 281 4.22 -13.82 -3.14
N TYR A 282 5.46 -13.46 -2.85
CA TYR A 282 6.51 -13.36 -3.87
C TYR A 282 6.73 -14.69 -4.61
N GLU A 283 6.88 -15.79 -3.87
CA GLU A 283 7.08 -17.12 -4.46
C GLU A 283 5.87 -17.56 -5.30
N TRP A 284 4.67 -17.24 -4.85
CA TRP A 284 3.46 -17.52 -5.61
C TRP A 284 3.40 -16.73 -6.93
N LEU A 285 3.76 -15.44 -6.92
CA LEU A 285 3.87 -14.66 -8.17
C LEU A 285 4.84 -15.32 -9.15
N LYS A 286 6.00 -15.77 -8.67
CA LYS A 286 7.00 -16.46 -9.49
C LYS A 286 6.45 -17.78 -10.02
N ALA A 287 5.76 -18.56 -9.20
CA ALA A 287 5.12 -19.82 -9.60
C ALA A 287 4.03 -19.62 -10.65
N CYS A 288 3.31 -18.49 -10.61
CA CYS A 288 2.36 -18.08 -11.65
C CYS A 288 3.02 -17.50 -12.91
N GLY A 289 4.36 -17.55 -13.02
CA GLY A 289 5.10 -17.02 -14.17
C GLY A 289 5.16 -15.49 -14.24
N LYS A 290 4.92 -14.78 -13.11
CA LYS A 290 4.93 -13.32 -13.10
C LYS A 290 6.32 -12.76 -12.79
N GLU A 291 6.64 -11.61 -13.37
CA GLU A 291 7.84 -10.87 -13.04
C GLU A 291 7.71 -10.29 -11.63
N ALA A 292 8.57 -10.73 -10.70
CA ALA A 292 8.57 -10.25 -9.33
C ALA A 292 9.99 -10.06 -8.81
N THR A 293 10.18 -9.02 -7.99
CA THR A 293 11.44 -8.68 -7.31
C THR A 293 11.20 -8.60 -5.82
N LEU A 294 12.04 -9.28 -5.02
CA LEU A 294 11.99 -9.25 -3.56
C LEU A 294 13.02 -8.27 -3.01
N MET A 295 12.58 -7.35 -2.14
CA MET A 295 13.43 -6.41 -1.43
C MET A 295 13.35 -6.63 0.07
N GLU A 296 14.44 -7.12 0.68
CA GLU A 296 14.48 -7.44 2.11
C GLU A 296 15.21 -6.37 2.91
N PHE A 297 14.60 -5.95 4.02
CA PHE A 297 15.17 -5.06 5.04
C PHE A 297 15.26 -5.80 6.38
N PRO A 298 16.33 -6.59 6.60
CA PRO A 298 16.42 -7.58 7.69
C PRO A 298 16.31 -6.98 9.10
N THR A 299 16.62 -5.69 9.26
CA THR A 299 16.63 -4.99 10.56
C THR A 299 15.38 -4.15 10.81
N MET A 300 14.44 -4.12 9.87
CA MET A 300 13.29 -3.21 9.88
C MET A 300 12.01 -3.89 10.34
N ILE A 301 11.17 -3.08 11.01
CA ILE A 301 9.82 -3.43 11.45
C ILE A 301 8.80 -3.20 10.32
N HIS A 302 7.55 -3.58 10.55
CA HIS A 302 6.43 -3.22 9.68
C HIS A 302 6.28 -1.70 9.54
N ALA A 303 5.98 -1.22 8.33
CA ALA A 303 5.78 0.19 7.98
C ALA A 303 6.99 1.11 8.31
N PHE A 304 8.22 0.58 8.38
CA PHE A 304 9.43 1.36 8.70
C PHE A 304 9.62 2.58 7.78
N TYR A 305 9.16 2.49 6.56
CA TYR A 305 9.35 3.51 5.53
C TYR A 305 8.61 4.83 5.84
N ILE A 306 7.63 4.80 6.75
CA ILE A 306 6.91 5.99 7.23
C ILE A 306 7.85 6.93 8.00
N PHE A 307 8.90 6.40 8.62
CA PHE A 307 9.85 7.12 9.47
C PHE A 307 11.03 7.65 8.67
N PRO A 308 11.05 8.96 8.31
CA PRO A 308 12.08 9.53 7.43
C PRO A 308 13.49 9.56 8.07
N GLU A 309 13.57 9.45 9.39
CA GLU A 309 14.82 9.39 10.13
C GLU A 309 15.55 8.04 9.99
N LEU A 310 14.87 6.99 9.52
CA LEU A 310 15.50 5.70 9.25
C LEU A 310 16.19 5.73 7.88
N GLN A 311 17.45 5.32 7.84
CA GLN A 311 18.22 5.25 6.60
C GLN A 311 17.57 4.32 5.58
N GLU A 312 17.03 3.20 6.03
CA GLU A 312 16.34 2.20 5.23
C GLU A 312 15.08 2.75 4.55
N SER A 313 14.41 3.72 5.18
CA SER A 313 13.29 4.44 4.58
C SER A 313 13.71 5.21 3.32
N GLY A 314 14.89 5.85 3.37
CA GLY A 314 15.47 6.52 2.21
C GLY A 314 15.92 5.54 1.12
N GLN A 315 16.52 4.42 1.51
CA GLN A 315 16.95 3.36 0.61
C GLN A 315 15.77 2.74 -0.15
N LEU A 316 14.67 2.43 0.55
CA LEU A 316 13.47 1.89 -0.10
C LEU A 316 12.94 2.85 -1.18
N ILE A 317 12.88 4.15 -0.90
CA ILE A 317 12.40 5.13 -1.88
C ILE A 317 13.27 5.13 -3.15
N LEU A 318 14.59 5.01 -3.01
CA LEU A 318 15.49 4.91 -4.16
C LEU A 318 15.24 3.62 -4.95
N GLN A 319 15.07 2.50 -4.27
CA GLN A 319 14.78 1.21 -4.91
C GLN A 319 13.43 1.22 -5.66
N ILE A 320 12.39 1.86 -5.09
CA ILE A 320 11.10 2.05 -5.79
C ILE A 320 11.31 2.89 -7.06
N LYS A 321 12.05 3.99 -6.97
CA LYS A 321 12.39 4.82 -8.14
C LYS A 321 13.08 4.02 -9.24
N ASP A 322 14.08 3.22 -8.87
CA ASP A 322 14.84 2.40 -9.81
C ASP A 322 13.93 1.34 -10.46
N PHE A 323 13.06 0.69 -9.69
CA PHE A 323 12.06 -0.24 -10.19
C PHE A 323 11.12 0.43 -11.20
N MET A 324 10.54 1.59 -10.87
CA MET A 324 9.66 2.34 -11.78
C MET A 324 10.39 2.72 -13.07
N ASN A 325 11.65 3.12 -12.99
CA ASN A 325 12.47 3.43 -14.17
C ASN A 325 12.73 2.18 -15.04
N CYS A 326 12.93 1.02 -14.43
CA CYS A 326 13.10 -0.24 -15.16
C CYS A 326 11.82 -0.64 -15.91
N CYS A 327 10.66 -0.58 -15.25
CA CYS A 327 9.37 -0.88 -15.88
C CYS A 327 9.00 0.10 -17.01
N SER A 328 9.50 1.33 -16.96
CA SER A 328 9.22 2.37 -17.97
C SER A 328 10.09 2.28 -19.23
N LYS A 329 11.12 1.42 -19.23
CA LYS A 329 11.97 1.24 -20.43
C LYS A 329 11.23 0.36 -21.45
N PRO A 330 11.35 0.65 -22.76
CA PRO A 330 10.86 -0.26 -23.78
C PRO A 330 11.50 -1.64 -23.58
N GLN A 331 10.69 -2.68 -23.49
CA GLN A 331 11.21 -4.05 -23.52
C GLN A 331 11.86 -4.26 -24.89
N VAL A 332 13.18 -4.43 -24.92
CA VAL A 332 13.87 -4.89 -26.14
C VAL A 332 13.40 -6.31 -26.41
N PRO A 333 12.81 -6.61 -27.58
CA PRO A 333 12.42 -7.98 -27.90
C PRO A 333 13.65 -8.88 -27.73
N GLN A 334 13.55 -9.91 -26.89
CA GLN A 334 14.56 -10.97 -26.89
C GLN A 334 14.55 -11.58 -28.29
N GLN A 335 15.62 -11.35 -29.06
CA GLN A 335 15.86 -12.08 -30.30
C GLN A 335 16.05 -13.55 -29.92
N ASN A 336 15.07 -14.38 -30.26
CA ASN A 336 15.17 -15.83 -30.17
C ASN A 336 16.19 -16.35 -31.19
#